data_e9a78eb1eae63ee8b1507c8eeebad3b0
#
_entry.id   e9a78eb1eae63ee8b1507c8eeebad3b0
#
_cell.length_a   1.000
_cell.length_b   1.000
_cell.length_c   1.000
_cell.angle_alpha   90.00
_cell.angle_beta   90.00
_cell.angle_gamma   90.00
#
_symmetry.space_group_name_H-M   'P 1'
#
loop_
_entity.id
_entity.type
_entity.pdbx_description
1 polymer ?
#
loop_
_entity_poly.entity_id
_entity_poly.type
_entity_poly.pdbx_seq_one_letter_code
_entity_poly.pdbx_strand_id
1 'polypeptide(L)'
;MKQLIQCMGMLMLLFELSSRVSAQITLVKDGKATSRIVLVEKNEVNEQAATLLQDFVKRISQATLPIVADTKARSGDILIGGKQASAGEDGFLLKTTANEQLQISSGGDKGAIYGVVSLLEQYMGVSYFAKEAYTLTPMQTITLPAIHREETPAFRYRQTYSYNNDDPVYKLWFRLEEPKDMFIENMWVHTFNRILPSDRFGKEHPEYYSFINGEHRPGHNSQWCLTNPKVFDAAVRQLDSIFKAHPDMKMISVSQNDGNNTNCSCPACKEVDEYEGSPSGNLIRFLNKLAERFPDKEFSTLAYLYSMQPPKHVKPLSNVNIMLCDIDCKREVPLTDNASGRDFVKALEGWSKISDNIFVWDYGINFDNIVSPFPNFHILQKNIQLFKKNHVTM
;
A
#
# COMPACT_ATOMS: atom_id res chain seq x y z
N MET A 1 -3.72 -63.64 27.95
CA MET A 1 -4.39 -62.87 26.87
C MET A 1 -4.48 -61.35 27.14
N LYS A 2 -4.93 -60.90 28.30
CA LYS A 2 -5.04 -59.44 28.60
C LYS A 2 -3.69 -58.68 28.56
N GLN A 3 -2.59 -59.27 29.07
CA GLN A 3 -1.24 -58.64 29.03
C GLN A 3 -0.61 -58.59 27.62
N LEU A 4 -0.93 -59.57 26.74
CA LEU A 4 -0.44 -59.53 25.36
C LEU A 4 -1.12 -58.42 24.51
N ILE A 5 -2.39 -58.15 24.78
CA ILE A 5 -3.17 -57.10 24.10
C ILE A 5 -2.72 -55.72 24.53
N GLN A 6 -2.31 -55.53 25.83
CA GLN A 6 -1.74 -54.26 26.27
C GLN A 6 -0.35 -53.98 25.68
N CYS A 7 0.52 -54.99 25.51
CA CYS A 7 1.83 -54.79 24.85
C CYS A 7 1.69 -54.54 23.34
N MET A 8 0.74 -55.13 22.66
CA MET A 8 0.48 -54.85 21.23
C MET A 8 -0.12 -53.46 21.01
N GLY A 9 -1.01 -52.98 21.91
CA GLY A 9 -1.55 -51.61 21.83
C GLY A 9 -0.50 -50.53 22.10
N MET A 10 0.45 -50.80 22.99
CA MET A 10 1.56 -49.88 23.30
C MET A 10 2.63 -49.88 22.22
N LEU A 11 2.86 -50.99 21.50
CA LEU A 11 3.75 -51.02 20.30
C LEU A 11 3.11 -50.31 19.10
N MET A 12 1.79 -50.37 18.89
CA MET A 12 1.10 -49.61 17.84
C MET A 12 1.10 -48.09 18.13
N LEU A 13 0.97 -47.66 19.35
CA LEU A 13 1.09 -46.25 19.74
C LEU A 13 2.52 -45.70 19.62
N LEU A 14 3.54 -46.56 19.72
CA LEU A 14 4.94 -46.18 19.50
C LEU A 14 5.32 -46.10 18.02
N PHE A 15 4.56 -46.73 17.11
CA PHE A 15 4.80 -46.64 15.66
C PHE A 15 4.10 -45.45 15.02
N GLU A 16 3.10 -44.83 15.61
CA GLU A 16 2.52 -43.56 15.15
C GLU A 16 3.30 -42.32 15.58
N LEU A 17 4.29 -42.48 16.46
CA LEU A 17 5.33 -41.48 16.73
C LEU A 17 6.51 -41.58 15.75
N SER A 18 6.32 -42.24 14.58
CA SER A 18 7.26 -42.11 13.49
C SER A 18 7.29 -40.65 13.05
N SER A 19 8.32 -39.96 13.53
CA SER A 19 8.81 -38.66 13.11
C SER A 19 8.27 -38.33 11.71
N ARG A 20 7.31 -37.41 11.62
CA ARG A 20 7.19 -36.59 10.42
C ARG A 20 8.55 -35.91 10.31
N VAL A 21 9.50 -36.54 9.61
CA VAL A 21 10.70 -35.86 9.15
C VAL A 21 10.18 -34.67 8.34
N SER A 22 10.16 -33.53 8.97
CA SER A 22 9.78 -32.29 8.31
C SER A 22 10.74 -32.14 7.16
N ALA A 23 10.24 -32.14 5.93
CA ALA A 23 11.06 -32.05 4.72
C ALA A 23 11.93 -30.79 4.82
N GLN A 24 13.24 -31.01 5.02
CA GLN A 24 14.24 -29.93 5.06
C GLN A 24 14.82 -29.77 3.66
N ILE A 25 15.11 -28.53 3.29
CA ILE A 25 15.71 -28.23 1.98
C ILE A 25 17.08 -27.60 2.23
N THR A 26 18.14 -28.25 1.76
CA THR A 26 19.50 -27.70 1.83
C THR A 26 19.80 -26.94 0.54
N LEU A 27 19.98 -25.63 0.67
CA LEU A 27 20.25 -24.72 -0.46
C LEU A 27 21.75 -24.69 -0.79
N VAL A 28 22.57 -24.67 0.25
CA VAL A 28 24.03 -24.64 0.18
C VAL A 28 24.57 -25.64 1.19
N LYS A 29 25.57 -26.43 0.81
CA LYS A 29 26.28 -27.35 1.68
C LYS A 29 27.78 -27.13 1.53
N ASP A 30 28.48 -26.89 2.65
CA ASP A 30 29.92 -26.70 2.69
C ASP A 30 30.42 -25.67 1.64
N GLY A 31 29.76 -24.54 1.51
CA GLY A 31 30.05 -23.48 0.54
C GLY A 31 29.71 -23.79 -0.92
N LYS A 32 29.00 -24.90 -1.20
CA LYS A 32 28.62 -25.30 -2.57
C LYS A 32 27.11 -25.27 -2.72
N ALA A 33 26.64 -24.71 -3.83
CA ALA A 33 25.23 -24.71 -4.18
C ALA A 33 24.71 -26.13 -4.39
N THR A 34 23.61 -26.49 -3.71
CA THR A 34 22.93 -27.79 -3.86
C THR A 34 21.54 -27.63 -4.46
N SER A 35 21.02 -26.39 -4.49
CA SER A 35 19.73 -26.01 -5.04
C SER A 35 19.87 -25.10 -6.26
N ARG A 36 18.80 -25.02 -7.06
CA ARG A 36 18.65 -24.06 -8.14
C ARG A 36 17.43 -23.18 -7.86
N ILE A 37 17.44 -21.97 -8.39
CA ILE A 37 16.28 -21.08 -8.44
C ILE A 37 15.63 -21.31 -9.80
N VAL A 38 14.39 -21.79 -9.81
CA VAL A 38 13.65 -22.13 -11.04
C VAL A 38 12.53 -21.09 -11.21
N LEU A 39 12.56 -20.38 -12.33
CA LEU A 39 11.48 -19.48 -12.73
C LEU A 39 10.36 -20.29 -13.33
N VAL A 40 9.24 -20.45 -12.60
CA VAL A 40 8.03 -21.14 -13.08
C VAL A 40 7.37 -20.32 -14.20
N GLU A 41 7.41 -19.03 -14.05
CA GLU A 41 6.96 -18.03 -15.02
C GLU A 41 8.06 -16.98 -15.21
N LYS A 42 8.47 -16.73 -16.45
CA LYS A 42 9.48 -15.74 -16.76
C LYS A 42 8.81 -14.38 -16.96
N ASN A 43 8.93 -13.50 -15.96
CA ASN A 43 8.53 -12.12 -16.00
C ASN A 43 9.50 -11.30 -15.14
N GLU A 44 9.44 -9.96 -15.27
CA GLU A 44 10.36 -9.05 -14.61
C GLU A 44 10.37 -9.19 -13.09
N VAL A 45 9.21 -9.36 -12.47
CA VAL A 45 9.06 -9.51 -11.01
C VAL A 45 9.71 -10.79 -10.51
N ASN A 46 9.47 -11.92 -11.18
CA ASN A 46 10.06 -13.21 -10.81
C ASN A 46 11.59 -13.23 -11.04
N GLU A 47 12.07 -12.58 -12.10
CA GLU A 47 13.50 -12.41 -12.36
C GLU A 47 14.15 -11.55 -11.29
N GLN A 48 13.51 -10.46 -10.86
CA GLN A 48 13.98 -9.61 -9.78
C GLN A 48 13.99 -10.36 -8.45
N ALA A 49 12.94 -11.12 -8.12
CA ALA A 49 12.87 -11.97 -6.94
C ALA A 49 14.01 -13.00 -6.90
N ALA A 50 14.25 -13.69 -8.03
CA ALA A 50 15.31 -14.68 -8.17
C ALA A 50 16.71 -14.06 -8.00
N THR A 51 16.93 -12.90 -8.60
CA THR A 51 18.21 -12.17 -8.50
C THR A 51 18.46 -11.71 -7.06
N LEU A 52 17.45 -11.18 -6.38
CA LEU A 52 17.54 -10.78 -4.98
C LEU A 52 17.92 -11.96 -4.08
N LEU A 53 17.25 -13.10 -4.25
CA LEU A 53 17.57 -14.32 -3.48
C LEU A 53 18.97 -14.81 -3.75
N GLN A 54 19.39 -14.88 -5.02
CA GLN A 54 20.73 -15.32 -5.42
C GLN A 54 21.81 -14.43 -4.80
N ASP A 55 21.63 -13.11 -4.84
CA ASP A 55 22.59 -12.14 -4.33
C ASP A 55 22.79 -12.28 -2.82
N PHE A 56 21.69 -12.36 -2.05
CA PHE A 56 21.81 -12.54 -0.59
C PHE A 56 22.32 -13.92 -0.19
N VAL A 57 21.96 -14.99 -0.87
CA VAL A 57 22.54 -16.32 -0.64
C VAL A 57 24.05 -16.31 -0.89
N LYS A 58 24.49 -15.62 -1.96
CA LYS A 58 25.93 -15.46 -2.25
C LYS A 58 26.63 -14.65 -1.16
N ARG A 59 26.04 -13.59 -0.66
CA ARG A 59 26.62 -12.79 0.46
C ARG A 59 26.72 -13.61 1.74
N ILE A 60 25.74 -14.47 2.03
CA ILE A 60 25.71 -15.32 3.23
C ILE A 60 26.72 -16.46 3.13
N SER A 61 26.83 -17.15 1.99
CA SER A 61 27.50 -18.44 1.89
C SER A 61 28.68 -18.50 0.91
N GLN A 62 28.91 -17.44 0.15
CA GLN A 62 29.81 -17.38 -1.01
C GLN A 62 29.41 -18.30 -2.17
N ALA A 63 28.33 -19.08 -2.06
CA ALA A 63 27.81 -19.94 -3.11
C ALA A 63 26.79 -19.20 -3.98
N THR A 64 26.83 -19.40 -5.27
CA THR A 64 25.87 -18.82 -6.22
C THR A 64 24.88 -19.91 -6.67
N LEU A 65 23.60 -19.76 -6.33
CA LEU A 65 22.54 -20.63 -6.80
C LEU A 65 22.27 -20.34 -8.29
N PRO A 66 22.27 -21.35 -9.18
CA PRO A 66 21.90 -21.13 -10.59
C PRO A 66 20.43 -20.69 -10.72
N ILE A 67 20.17 -19.66 -11.53
CA ILE A 67 18.82 -19.27 -11.95
C ILE A 67 18.56 -19.92 -13.30
N VAL A 68 17.47 -20.70 -13.39
CA VAL A 68 17.11 -21.45 -14.59
C VAL A 68 15.61 -21.28 -14.92
N ALA A 69 15.29 -21.31 -16.20
CA ALA A 69 13.92 -21.42 -16.69
C ALA A 69 13.71 -22.86 -17.16
N ASP A 70 13.50 -23.79 -16.23
CA ASP A 70 13.37 -25.23 -16.51
C ASP A 70 11.97 -25.72 -16.11
N THR A 71 11.32 -26.48 -16.97
CA THR A 71 10.03 -27.09 -16.69
C THR A 71 10.14 -28.36 -15.84
N LYS A 72 11.35 -28.91 -15.67
CA LYS A 72 11.62 -30.12 -14.88
C LYS A 72 12.24 -29.74 -13.53
N ALA A 73 11.39 -29.33 -12.58
CA ALA A 73 11.81 -29.09 -11.21
C ALA A 73 12.30 -30.39 -10.54
N ARG A 74 13.34 -30.28 -9.69
CA ARG A 74 13.98 -31.38 -8.96
C ARG A 74 13.75 -31.21 -7.46
N SER A 75 13.92 -32.26 -6.67
CA SER A 75 14.06 -32.16 -5.22
C SER A 75 15.15 -31.13 -4.87
N GLY A 76 14.92 -30.28 -3.92
CA GLY A 76 15.83 -29.22 -3.49
C GLY A 76 15.72 -27.90 -4.27
N ASP A 77 14.99 -27.84 -5.38
CA ASP A 77 14.81 -26.60 -6.16
C ASP A 77 13.94 -25.57 -5.41
N ILE A 78 14.24 -24.29 -5.64
CA ILE A 78 13.40 -23.16 -5.22
C ILE A 78 12.59 -22.70 -6.44
N LEU A 79 11.28 -22.82 -6.38
CA LEU A 79 10.37 -22.46 -7.46
C LEU A 79 9.83 -21.05 -7.22
N ILE A 80 10.15 -20.09 -8.08
CA ILE A 80 9.64 -18.72 -8.02
C ILE A 80 8.62 -18.51 -9.13
N GLY A 81 7.42 -18.04 -8.74
CA GLY A 81 6.27 -17.84 -9.61
C GLY A 81 5.13 -18.81 -9.30
N GLY A 82 4.10 -18.72 -10.11
CA GLY A 82 2.83 -19.42 -9.87
C GLY A 82 1.86 -18.56 -9.06
N LYS A 83 0.58 -18.74 -9.38
CA LYS A 83 -0.49 -17.88 -8.87
C LYS A 83 -1.07 -18.42 -7.57
N GLN A 84 -1.15 -17.57 -6.55
CA GLN A 84 -1.80 -17.82 -5.26
C GLN A 84 -2.91 -16.79 -5.04
N ALA A 85 -4.08 -17.05 -5.60
CA ALA A 85 -5.20 -16.10 -5.64
C ALA A 85 -5.69 -15.66 -4.25
N SER A 86 -5.53 -16.49 -3.21
CA SER A 86 -5.94 -16.16 -1.84
C SER A 86 -5.06 -15.09 -1.18
N ALA A 87 -3.84 -14.90 -1.66
CA ALA A 87 -2.89 -13.98 -1.03
C ALA A 87 -3.09 -12.49 -1.42
N GLY A 88 -4.00 -12.17 -2.38
CA GLY A 88 -4.17 -10.80 -2.89
C GLY A 88 -2.97 -10.32 -3.73
N GLU A 89 -3.02 -9.08 -4.22
CA GLU A 89 -2.06 -8.59 -5.22
C GLU A 89 -0.59 -8.66 -4.76
N ASP A 90 -0.28 -8.15 -3.57
CA ASP A 90 1.08 -8.13 -3.00
C ASP A 90 1.34 -9.29 -2.03
N GLY A 91 0.41 -10.22 -1.91
CA GLY A 91 0.53 -11.35 -1.00
C GLY A 91 1.35 -12.48 -1.60
N PHE A 92 1.80 -13.38 -0.74
CA PHE A 92 2.63 -14.53 -1.15
C PHE A 92 2.37 -15.77 -0.29
N LEU A 93 2.75 -16.92 -0.84
CA LEU A 93 2.85 -18.18 -0.14
C LEU A 93 4.27 -18.75 -0.26
N LEU A 94 4.90 -19.02 0.89
CA LEU A 94 6.10 -19.87 1.00
C LEU A 94 5.67 -21.28 1.42
N LYS A 95 5.94 -22.30 0.63
CA LYS A 95 5.52 -23.65 0.94
C LYS A 95 6.58 -24.68 0.55
N THR A 96 7.01 -25.47 1.52
CA THR A 96 7.75 -26.71 1.24
C THR A 96 6.79 -27.76 0.69
N THR A 97 7.06 -28.27 -0.49
CA THR A 97 6.24 -29.28 -1.16
C THR A 97 6.62 -30.70 -0.71
N ALA A 98 5.77 -31.69 -1.01
CA ALA A 98 6.05 -33.09 -0.74
C ALA A 98 7.29 -33.63 -1.53
N ASN A 99 7.67 -32.94 -2.61
CA ASN A 99 8.85 -33.25 -3.41
C ASN A 99 10.11 -32.53 -2.92
N GLU A 100 10.10 -32.04 -1.67
CA GLU A 100 11.23 -31.31 -1.06
C GLU A 100 11.65 -30.07 -1.87
N GLN A 101 10.72 -29.35 -2.42
CA GLN A 101 10.94 -28.08 -3.12
C GLN A 101 10.41 -26.92 -2.28
N LEU A 102 11.03 -25.75 -2.36
CA LEU A 102 10.45 -24.52 -1.82
C LEU A 102 9.70 -23.78 -2.93
N GLN A 103 8.40 -23.68 -2.80
CA GLN A 103 7.57 -22.89 -3.69
C GLN A 103 7.38 -21.47 -3.09
N ILE A 104 7.61 -20.46 -3.92
CA ILE A 104 7.33 -19.04 -3.66
C ILE A 104 6.30 -18.60 -4.71
N SER A 105 5.02 -18.58 -4.30
CA SER A 105 3.90 -18.17 -5.16
C SER A 105 3.40 -16.80 -4.75
N SER A 106 2.83 -16.05 -5.69
CA SER A 106 2.30 -14.72 -5.45
C SER A 106 0.82 -14.61 -5.79
N GLY A 107 0.10 -13.70 -5.13
CA GLY A 107 -1.27 -13.37 -5.46
C GLY A 107 -1.39 -12.54 -6.72
N GLY A 108 -0.37 -11.77 -7.02
CA GLY A 108 -0.29 -10.87 -8.16
C GLY A 108 1.05 -10.16 -8.19
N ASP A 109 1.07 -8.87 -8.30
CA ASP A 109 2.19 -7.98 -8.59
C ASP A 109 3.52 -8.34 -7.90
N LYS A 110 3.89 -7.71 -6.79
CA LYS A 110 5.22 -7.85 -6.15
C LYS A 110 5.33 -9.00 -5.13
N GLY A 111 4.28 -9.80 -4.97
CA GLY A 111 4.23 -10.84 -3.93
C GLY A 111 5.40 -11.83 -3.95
N ALA A 112 5.92 -12.22 -5.12
CA ALA A 112 7.08 -13.11 -5.21
C ALA A 112 8.34 -12.50 -4.59
N ILE A 113 8.58 -11.19 -4.80
CA ILE A 113 9.70 -10.46 -4.21
C ILE A 113 9.52 -10.39 -2.68
N TYR A 114 8.33 -10.09 -2.20
CA TYR A 114 8.03 -10.01 -0.76
C TYR A 114 8.14 -11.38 -0.08
N GLY A 115 7.81 -12.47 -0.81
CA GLY A 115 8.09 -13.83 -0.36
C GLY A 115 9.59 -14.09 -0.19
N VAL A 116 10.42 -13.66 -1.13
CA VAL A 116 11.88 -13.76 -1.01
C VAL A 116 12.40 -12.93 0.15
N VAL A 117 11.96 -11.69 0.33
CA VAL A 117 12.34 -10.85 1.48
C VAL A 117 11.98 -11.54 2.79
N SER A 118 10.74 -12.07 2.90
CA SER A 118 10.30 -12.81 4.08
C SER A 118 11.14 -14.05 4.35
N LEU A 119 11.55 -14.78 3.31
CA LEU A 119 12.44 -15.94 3.40
C LEU A 119 13.83 -15.54 3.97
N LEU A 120 14.40 -14.47 3.45
CA LEU A 120 15.69 -13.94 3.89
C LEU A 120 15.67 -13.48 5.35
N GLU A 121 14.64 -12.73 5.74
CA GLU A 121 14.47 -12.22 7.11
C GLU A 121 14.22 -13.33 8.13
N GLN A 122 13.26 -14.20 7.85
CA GLN A 122 12.74 -15.13 8.85
C GLN A 122 13.56 -16.42 8.96
N TYR A 123 14.24 -16.82 7.89
CA TYR A 123 14.91 -18.13 7.82
C TYR A 123 16.39 -18.07 7.50
N MET A 124 16.91 -16.93 7.04
CA MET A 124 18.32 -16.78 6.69
C MET A 124 19.06 -15.71 7.50
N GLY A 125 18.38 -15.10 8.50
CA GLY A 125 19.00 -14.16 9.43
C GLY A 125 19.51 -12.87 8.80
N VAL A 126 18.85 -12.40 7.75
CA VAL A 126 19.15 -11.11 7.12
C VAL A 126 18.28 -10.03 7.75
N SER A 127 18.90 -8.92 8.17
CA SER A 127 18.19 -7.69 8.56
C SER A 127 18.70 -6.54 7.72
N TYR A 128 17.80 -5.89 6.99
CA TYR A 128 18.10 -4.76 6.12
C TYR A 128 17.55 -3.47 6.74
N PHE A 129 18.36 -2.44 6.83
CA PHE A 129 17.98 -1.15 7.45
C PHE A 129 18.04 0.01 6.46
N ALA A 130 19.05 0.03 5.59
CA ALA A 130 19.23 1.00 4.53
C ALA A 130 20.27 0.48 3.52
N LYS A 131 20.51 1.21 2.45
CA LYS A 131 21.62 0.94 1.52
C LYS A 131 22.93 0.81 2.30
N GLU A 132 23.65 -0.30 2.07
CA GLU A 132 24.92 -0.63 2.75
C GLU A 132 24.81 -0.80 4.29
N ALA A 133 23.62 -0.66 4.86
CA ALA A 133 23.34 -0.88 6.27
C ALA A 133 22.43 -2.10 6.44
N TYR A 134 23.00 -3.28 6.50
CA TYR A 134 22.32 -4.55 6.73
C TYR A 134 23.21 -5.48 7.56
N THR A 135 22.58 -6.43 8.22
CA THR A 135 23.30 -7.52 8.91
C THR A 135 22.93 -8.85 8.29
N LEU A 136 23.88 -9.73 8.24
CA LEU A 136 23.70 -11.14 7.85
C LEU A 136 24.66 -12.02 8.63
N THR A 137 24.27 -13.26 8.87
CA THR A 137 25.11 -14.26 9.51
C THR A 137 25.77 -15.12 8.44
N PRO A 138 27.10 -15.12 8.28
CA PRO A 138 27.76 -15.99 7.33
C PRO A 138 27.51 -17.48 7.66
N MET A 139 27.10 -18.26 6.67
CA MET A 139 26.80 -19.69 6.80
C MET A 139 27.39 -20.47 5.62
N GLN A 140 28.21 -21.49 5.89
CA GLN A 140 28.73 -22.40 4.86
C GLN A 140 27.67 -23.43 4.42
N THR A 141 26.69 -23.69 5.28
CA THR A 141 25.56 -24.58 4.98
C THR A 141 24.26 -23.85 5.30
N ILE A 142 23.35 -23.77 4.34
CA ILE A 142 22.02 -23.16 4.49
C ILE A 142 20.99 -24.27 4.33
N THR A 143 20.31 -24.60 5.41
CA THR A 143 19.22 -25.59 5.41
C THR A 143 17.95 -24.95 5.94
N LEU A 144 16.89 -25.01 5.17
CA LEU A 144 15.57 -24.50 5.53
C LEU A 144 14.73 -25.60 6.17
N PRO A 145 13.96 -25.31 7.22
CA PRO A 145 12.95 -26.21 7.74
C PRO A 145 11.80 -26.35 6.76
N ALA A 146 10.83 -27.24 7.05
CA ALA A 146 9.57 -27.18 6.35
C ALA A 146 8.86 -25.85 6.61
N ILE A 147 8.46 -25.17 5.57
CA ILE A 147 7.81 -23.87 5.60
C ILE A 147 6.39 -23.99 5.08
N HIS A 148 5.47 -23.38 5.75
CA HIS A 148 4.12 -23.04 5.25
C HIS A 148 3.75 -21.67 5.82
N ARG A 149 3.94 -20.63 5.01
CA ARG A 149 3.70 -19.24 5.41
C ARG A 149 2.97 -18.50 4.29
N GLU A 150 1.78 -18.04 4.58
CA GLU A 150 0.99 -17.19 3.72
C GLU A 150 0.86 -15.80 4.35
N GLU A 151 1.09 -14.76 3.58
CA GLU A 151 0.90 -13.37 4.00
C GLU A 151 0.04 -12.64 2.98
N THR A 152 -0.93 -11.89 3.51
CA THR A 152 -1.77 -10.97 2.74
C THR A 152 -1.61 -9.57 3.36
N PRO A 153 -1.12 -8.58 2.61
CA PRO A 153 -1.01 -7.22 3.10
C PRO A 153 -2.37 -6.66 3.51
N ALA A 154 -2.40 -5.93 4.63
CA ALA A 154 -3.61 -5.25 5.06
C ALA A 154 -3.89 -3.96 4.26
N PHE A 155 -2.87 -3.40 3.65
CA PHE A 155 -2.93 -2.16 2.87
C PHE A 155 -2.39 -2.43 1.46
N ARG A 156 -3.12 -1.98 0.44
CA ARG A 156 -2.71 -2.10 -0.97
C ARG A 156 -1.69 -1.05 -1.40
N TYR A 157 -1.55 0.04 -0.63
CA TYR A 157 -0.56 1.09 -0.86
C TYR A 157 0.11 1.48 0.45
N ARG A 158 1.44 1.58 0.44
CA ARG A 158 2.28 1.85 1.61
C ARG A 158 3.42 2.75 1.17
N GLN A 159 3.48 3.92 1.73
CA GLN A 159 4.49 4.92 1.38
C GLN A 159 5.09 5.54 2.63
N THR A 160 6.36 5.90 2.56
CA THR A 160 7.03 6.78 3.53
C THR A 160 7.78 7.87 2.79
N TYR A 161 7.91 9.03 3.40
CA TYR A 161 8.85 10.07 2.97
C TYR A 161 10.20 9.82 3.64
N SER A 162 11.04 9.01 3.02
CA SER A 162 12.37 8.70 3.51
C SER A 162 13.40 8.89 2.41
N TYR A 163 14.56 9.44 2.73
CA TYR A 163 15.70 9.49 1.80
C TYR A 163 16.14 8.10 1.33
N ASN A 164 15.88 7.07 2.14
CA ASN A 164 16.18 5.70 1.75
C ASN A 164 15.30 5.17 0.61
N ASN A 165 14.20 5.83 0.26
CA ASN A 165 13.35 5.44 -0.87
C ASN A 165 14.05 5.55 -2.23
N ASP A 166 15.18 6.26 -2.32
CA ASP A 166 16.00 6.28 -3.53
C ASP A 166 16.71 4.94 -3.77
N ASP A 167 16.81 4.08 -2.75
CA ASP A 167 17.32 2.72 -2.88
C ASP A 167 16.20 1.74 -3.27
N PRO A 168 16.27 1.13 -4.47
CA PRO A 168 15.24 0.17 -4.91
C PRO A 168 15.12 -1.05 -3.99
N VAL A 169 16.25 -1.52 -3.40
CA VAL A 169 16.24 -2.65 -2.46
C VAL A 169 15.52 -2.28 -1.18
N TYR A 170 15.73 -1.06 -0.67
CA TYR A 170 15.03 -0.55 0.50
C TYR A 170 13.50 -0.57 0.29
N LYS A 171 13.03 -0.04 -0.83
CA LYS A 171 11.59 -0.04 -1.14
C LYS A 171 11.01 -1.45 -1.18
N LEU A 172 11.67 -2.38 -1.87
CA LEU A 172 11.22 -3.76 -1.93
C LEU A 172 11.26 -4.44 -0.56
N TRP A 173 12.30 -4.19 0.21
CA TRP A 173 12.47 -4.80 1.55
C TRP A 173 11.37 -4.36 2.51
N PHE A 174 11.07 -3.05 2.53
CA PHE A 174 10.02 -2.48 3.37
C PHE A 174 8.64 -2.46 2.72
N ARG A 175 8.50 -3.07 1.53
CA ARG A 175 7.24 -3.20 0.79
C ARG A 175 6.57 -1.86 0.52
N LEU A 176 7.37 -0.86 0.11
CA LEU A 176 6.94 0.52 -0.11
C LEU A 176 6.66 0.81 -1.58
N GLU A 177 5.71 1.71 -1.79
CA GLU A 177 5.34 2.29 -3.08
C GLU A 177 5.78 3.76 -3.16
N GLU A 178 5.78 4.29 -4.38
CA GLU A 178 5.88 5.72 -4.64
C GLU A 178 4.58 6.22 -5.31
N PRO A 179 4.25 7.52 -5.20
CA PRO A 179 3.04 8.04 -5.87
C PRO A 179 2.97 7.71 -7.37
N LYS A 180 4.10 7.72 -8.07
CA LYS A 180 4.19 7.38 -9.50
C LYS A 180 3.84 5.92 -9.82
N ASP A 181 3.88 5.02 -8.83
CA ASP A 181 3.55 3.61 -9.02
C ASP A 181 2.01 3.40 -9.07
N MET A 182 1.24 4.36 -8.55
CA MET A 182 -0.22 4.29 -8.47
C MET A 182 -0.93 5.46 -9.16
N PHE A 183 -0.39 6.67 -9.05
CA PHE A 183 -1.00 7.90 -9.56
C PHE A 183 -0.32 8.37 -10.84
N ILE A 184 -1.09 9.02 -11.70
CA ILE A 184 -0.52 9.81 -12.79
C ILE A 184 0.49 10.80 -12.22
N GLU A 185 1.63 10.92 -12.87
CA GLU A 185 2.76 11.74 -12.42
C GLU A 185 2.32 13.16 -12.04
N ASN A 186 2.73 13.61 -10.87
CA ASN A 186 2.35 14.91 -10.28
C ASN A 186 0.84 15.08 -9.98
N MET A 187 0.03 14.02 -10.03
CA MET A 187 -1.43 14.09 -9.84
C MET A 187 -1.91 13.27 -8.64
N TRP A 188 -1.22 13.35 -7.49
CA TRP A 188 -1.60 12.57 -6.32
C TRP A 188 -2.23 13.36 -5.16
N VAL A 189 -1.90 14.67 -5.01
CA VAL A 189 -2.52 15.59 -4.04
C VAL A 189 -2.52 17.03 -4.56
N HIS A 190 -3.42 17.88 -4.06
CA HIS A 190 -3.50 19.32 -4.37
C HIS A 190 -3.52 19.61 -5.88
N THR A 191 -4.45 18.98 -6.58
CA THR A 191 -4.44 18.93 -8.05
C THR A 191 -5.39 19.93 -8.72
N PHE A 192 -6.25 20.60 -7.99
CA PHE A 192 -7.22 21.53 -8.60
C PHE A 192 -6.54 22.55 -9.52
N ASN A 193 -5.48 23.21 -9.04
CA ASN A 193 -4.76 24.17 -9.88
C ASN A 193 -3.88 23.52 -10.97
N ARG A 194 -3.62 22.21 -10.90
CA ARG A 194 -2.94 21.46 -11.97
C ARG A 194 -3.89 21.10 -13.10
N ILE A 195 -5.15 20.79 -12.76
CA ILE A 195 -6.20 20.40 -13.72
C ILE A 195 -6.82 21.64 -14.36
N LEU A 196 -7.18 22.65 -13.58
CA LEU A 196 -7.66 23.96 -14.06
C LEU A 196 -6.77 25.09 -13.52
N PRO A 197 -5.62 25.34 -14.15
CA PRO A 197 -4.69 26.38 -13.72
C PRO A 197 -5.33 27.78 -13.74
N SER A 198 -5.23 28.49 -12.63
CA SER A 198 -5.84 29.83 -12.50
C SER A 198 -5.20 30.91 -13.36
N ASP A 199 -3.94 30.78 -13.70
CA ASP A 199 -3.24 31.63 -14.64
C ASP A 199 -3.78 31.49 -16.08
N ARG A 200 -4.25 30.30 -16.44
CA ARG A 200 -4.85 30.00 -17.75
C ARG A 200 -6.34 30.35 -17.82
N PHE A 201 -7.10 29.98 -16.79
CA PHE A 201 -8.57 30.07 -16.83
C PHE A 201 -9.13 31.24 -16.00
N GLY A 202 -8.40 31.73 -15.00
CA GLY A 202 -8.93 32.64 -13.99
C GLY A 202 -9.34 34.02 -14.52
N LYS A 203 -8.70 34.49 -15.60
CA LYS A 203 -9.04 35.81 -16.22
C LYS A 203 -10.35 35.73 -17.00
N GLU A 204 -10.55 34.65 -17.77
CA GLU A 204 -11.73 34.48 -18.63
C GLU A 204 -12.90 33.83 -17.92
N HIS A 205 -12.62 33.02 -16.92
CA HIS A 205 -13.56 32.21 -16.16
C HIS A 205 -13.35 32.35 -14.65
N PRO A 206 -13.45 33.55 -14.06
CA PRO A 206 -13.29 33.72 -12.60
C PRO A 206 -14.34 32.90 -11.84
N GLU A 207 -15.52 32.65 -12.42
CA GLU A 207 -16.60 31.85 -11.85
C GLU A 207 -16.27 30.35 -11.68
N TYR A 208 -15.14 29.88 -12.18
CA TYR A 208 -14.66 28.53 -11.93
C TYR A 208 -14.11 28.35 -10.50
N TYR A 209 -13.65 29.44 -9.92
CA TYR A 209 -12.95 29.47 -8.63
C TYR A 209 -13.87 29.89 -7.50
N SER A 210 -13.43 29.62 -6.27
CA SER A 210 -14.21 29.89 -5.06
C SER A 210 -14.73 31.30 -4.99
N PHE A 211 -16.00 31.40 -4.64
CA PHE A 211 -16.65 32.65 -4.27
C PHE A 211 -16.45 32.86 -2.77
N ILE A 212 -15.71 33.91 -2.39
CA ILE A 212 -15.34 34.21 -1.02
C ILE A 212 -15.50 35.73 -0.78
N ASN A 213 -16.21 36.11 0.28
CA ASN A 213 -16.44 37.51 0.65
C ASN A 213 -17.01 38.37 -0.49
N GLY A 214 -17.98 37.82 -1.23
CA GLY A 214 -18.73 38.56 -2.24
C GLY A 214 -18.13 38.55 -3.65
N GLU A 215 -17.02 37.88 -3.89
CA GLU A 215 -16.36 37.80 -5.20
C GLU A 215 -15.72 36.45 -5.48
N HIS A 216 -15.59 36.11 -6.76
CA HIS A 216 -14.77 34.98 -7.19
C HIS A 216 -13.29 35.31 -7.11
N ARG A 217 -12.51 34.39 -6.55
CA ARG A 217 -11.06 34.60 -6.28
C ARG A 217 -10.19 33.57 -6.99
N PRO A 218 -9.96 33.73 -8.32
CA PRO A 218 -8.99 32.90 -9.00
C PRO A 218 -7.60 33.14 -8.43
N GLY A 219 -6.84 32.05 -8.24
CA GLY A 219 -5.49 32.09 -7.69
C GLY A 219 -4.91 30.68 -7.57
N HIS A 220 -3.61 30.59 -7.39
CA HIS A 220 -2.91 29.29 -7.33
C HIS A 220 -3.47 28.35 -6.23
N ASN A 221 -3.86 28.92 -5.09
CA ASN A 221 -4.41 28.18 -3.95
C ASN A 221 -5.95 28.23 -3.88
N SER A 222 -6.62 28.77 -4.92
CA SER A 222 -8.07 28.84 -4.94
C SER A 222 -8.69 27.48 -5.16
N GLN A 223 -9.81 27.22 -4.48
CA GLN A 223 -10.60 26.03 -4.74
C GLN A 223 -11.54 26.25 -5.91
N TRP A 224 -12.21 25.21 -6.36
CA TRP A 224 -13.24 25.29 -7.42
C TRP A 224 -14.63 25.58 -6.86
N CYS A 225 -15.47 26.21 -7.67
CA CYS A 225 -16.90 26.26 -7.44
C CYS A 225 -17.55 24.97 -7.92
N LEU A 226 -17.62 23.96 -7.05
CA LEU A 226 -17.97 22.58 -7.40
C LEU A 226 -19.44 22.40 -7.84
N THR A 227 -20.31 23.36 -7.53
CA THR A 227 -21.72 23.38 -8.01
C THR A 227 -21.87 24.01 -9.39
N ASN A 228 -20.82 24.67 -9.93
CA ASN A 228 -20.89 25.28 -11.25
C ASN A 228 -20.70 24.20 -12.35
N PRO A 229 -21.72 23.98 -13.23
CA PRO A 229 -21.62 22.95 -14.27
C PRO A 229 -20.49 23.20 -15.27
N LYS A 230 -20.14 24.46 -15.52
CA LYS A 230 -19.02 24.78 -16.42
C LYS A 230 -17.66 24.31 -15.89
N VAL A 231 -17.49 24.27 -14.55
CA VAL A 231 -16.29 23.71 -13.90
C VAL A 231 -16.21 22.21 -14.16
N PHE A 232 -17.36 21.51 -14.05
CA PHE A 232 -17.40 20.08 -14.35
C PHE A 232 -17.00 19.81 -15.81
N ASP A 233 -17.60 20.51 -16.76
CA ASP A 233 -17.29 20.35 -18.19
C ASP A 233 -15.83 20.67 -18.51
N ALA A 234 -15.27 21.70 -17.88
CA ALA A 234 -13.86 22.06 -18.03
C ALA A 234 -12.94 20.98 -17.44
N ALA A 235 -13.25 20.48 -16.24
CA ALA A 235 -12.50 19.40 -15.60
C ALA A 235 -12.53 18.12 -16.46
N VAL A 236 -13.70 17.71 -16.98
CA VAL A 236 -13.82 16.55 -17.86
C VAL A 236 -12.92 16.68 -19.10
N ARG A 237 -12.88 17.86 -19.76
CA ARG A 237 -12.01 18.07 -20.93
C ARG A 237 -10.52 17.95 -20.58
N GLN A 238 -10.09 18.49 -19.44
CA GLN A 238 -8.69 18.38 -19.02
C GLN A 238 -8.33 16.94 -18.63
N LEU A 239 -9.21 16.27 -17.86
CA LEU A 239 -9.00 14.87 -17.46
C LEU A 239 -8.97 13.91 -18.65
N ASP A 240 -9.85 14.10 -19.66
CA ASP A 240 -9.81 13.32 -20.90
C ASP A 240 -8.46 13.45 -21.62
N SER A 241 -7.92 14.65 -21.66
CA SER A 241 -6.58 14.90 -22.22
C SER A 241 -5.46 14.24 -21.40
N ILE A 242 -5.55 14.33 -20.08
CA ILE A 242 -4.57 13.72 -19.17
C ILE A 242 -4.59 12.18 -19.29
N PHE A 243 -5.78 11.57 -19.28
CA PHE A 243 -5.90 10.11 -19.43
C PHE A 243 -5.43 9.59 -20.79
N LYS A 244 -5.63 10.37 -21.86
CA LYS A 244 -5.08 10.03 -23.19
C LYS A 244 -3.55 10.09 -23.23
N ALA A 245 -2.95 10.99 -22.47
CA ALA A 245 -1.49 11.08 -22.35
C ALA A 245 -0.89 9.97 -21.46
N HIS A 246 -1.71 9.38 -20.54
CA HIS A 246 -1.29 8.36 -19.58
C HIS A 246 -2.26 7.16 -19.61
N PRO A 247 -2.33 6.39 -20.72
CA PRO A 247 -3.35 5.34 -20.90
C PRO A 247 -3.24 4.19 -19.89
N ASP A 248 -2.02 3.86 -19.48
CA ASP A 248 -1.73 2.73 -18.58
C ASP A 248 -2.01 3.07 -17.10
N MET A 249 -2.10 4.36 -16.75
CA MET A 249 -2.36 4.80 -15.39
C MET A 249 -3.86 4.83 -15.09
N LYS A 250 -4.25 4.29 -13.94
CA LYS A 250 -5.65 4.17 -13.56
C LYS A 250 -6.09 5.23 -12.57
N MET A 251 -5.22 5.71 -11.68
CA MET A 251 -5.60 6.60 -10.58
C MET A 251 -5.10 8.02 -10.78
N ILE A 252 -5.98 8.98 -10.48
CA ILE A 252 -5.68 10.41 -10.41
C ILE A 252 -6.32 11.02 -9.16
N SER A 253 -5.61 11.91 -8.50
CA SER A 253 -6.25 12.76 -7.49
C SER A 253 -6.94 13.95 -8.16
N VAL A 254 -8.19 14.19 -7.76
CA VAL A 254 -8.93 15.42 -8.03
C VAL A 254 -9.25 16.02 -6.67
N SER A 255 -8.32 16.79 -6.15
CA SER A 255 -8.33 17.26 -4.77
C SER A 255 -8.05 18.75 -4.64
N GLN A 256 -8.60 19.32 -3.58
CA GLN A 256 -8.43 20.72 -3.22
C GLN A 256 -6.97 21.12 -3.08
N ASN A 257 -6.67 22.35 -3.47
CA ASN A 257 -5.39 22.98 -3.19
C ASN A 257 -5.17 23.15 -1.70
N ASP A 258 -3.93 23.27 -1.26
CA ASP A 258 -3.61 23.49 0.13
C ASP A 258 -4.13 24.86 0.60
N GLY A 259 -4.83 24.88 1.73
CA GLY A 259 -5.41 26.10 2.29
C GLY A 259 -6.61 25.83 3.18
N ASN A 260 -6.71 26.59 4.24
CA ASN A 260 -7.84 26.54 5.16
C ASN A 260 -8.88 27.62 4.81
N ASN A 261 -10.18 27.32 4.99
CA ASN A 261 -11.30 28.25 4.73
C ASN A 261 -11.31 28.85 3.32
N THR A 262 -10.87 28.10 2.33
CA THR A 262 -10.78 28.53 0.93
C THR A 262 -11.85 27.92 0.03
N ASN A 263 -12.75 27.09 0.58
CA ASN A 263 -13.87 26.50 -0.14
C ASN A 263 -14.87 27.56 -0.62
N CYS A 264 -15.57 27.24 -1.71
CA CYS A 264 -16.55 28.14 -2.30
C CYS A 264 -17.75 28.36 -1.36
N SER A 265 -18.09 29.63 -1.13
CA SER A 265 -19.21 30.04 -0.30
C SER A 265 -20.35 30.70 -1.09
N CYS A 266 -20.46 30.45 -2.42
CA CYS A 266 -21.60 30.89 -3.20
C CYS A 266 -22.89 30.22 -2.70
N PRO A 267 -24.08 30.81 -2.96
CA PRO A 267 -25.36 30.28 -2.46
C PRO A 267 -25.56 28.79 -2.74
N ALA A 268 -25.29 28.35 -3.97
CA ALA A 268 -25.45 26.94 -4.35
C ALA A 268 -24.48 25.98 -3.63
N CYS A 269 -23.22 26.39 -3.41
CA CYS A 269 -22.27 25.58 -2.65
C CYS A 269 -22.68 25.49 -1.17
N LYS A 270 -23.11 26.62 -0.57
CA LYS A 270 -23.60 26.66 0.82
C LYS A 270 -24.82 25.76 1.03
N GLU A 271 -25.79 25.80 0.12
CA GLU A 271 -26.98 24.94 0.19
C GLU A 271 -26.61 23.46 0.26
N VAL A 272 -25.66 23.02 -0.59
CA VAL A 272 -25.16 21.64 -0.56
C VAL A 272 -24.39 21.36 0.71
N ASP A 273 -23.50 22.26 1.16
CA ASP A 273 -22.73 22.09 2.39
C ASP A 273 -23.62 21.96 3.63
N GLU A 274 -24.67 22.76 3.71
CA GLU A 274 -25.67 22.71 4.79
C GLU A 274 -26.48 21.41 4.74
N TYR A 275 -26.93 21.00 3.57
CA TYR A 275 -27.64 19.73 3.39
C TYR A 275 -26.78 18.53 3.79
N GLU A 276 -25.54 18.48 3.32
CA GLU A 276 -24.61 17.38 3.61
C GLU A 276 -23.96 17.50 5.00
N GLY A 277 -24.05 18.66 5.64
CA GLY A 277 -23.45 18.94 6.95
C GLY A 277 -21.93 19.03 6.94
N SER A 278 -21.32 19.03 5.76
CA SER A 278 -19.87 19.16 5.52
C SER A 278 -19.61 19.60 4.08
N PRO A 279 -18.62 20.46 3.82
CA PRO A 279 -18.17 20.78 2.48
C PRO A 279 -17.63 19.59 1.67
N SER A 280 -17.30 18.50 2.34
CA SER A 280 -16.96 17.22 1.68
C SER A 280 -18.11 16.71 0.79
N GLY A 281 -19.37 17.08 1.09
CA GLY A 281 -20.54 16.71 0.29
C GLY A 281 -20.48 17.25 -1.14
N ASN A 282 -20.11 18.52 -1.31
CA ASN A 282 -19.86 19.10 -2.64
C ASN A 282 -18.77 18.36 -3.39
N LEU A 283 -17.69 18.04 -2.69
CA LEU A 283 -16.53 17.35 -3.25
C LEU A 283 -16.92 15.94 -3.73
N ILE A 284 -17.57 15.15 -2.90
CA ILE A 284 -17.97 13.78 -3.24
C ILE A 284 -19.01 13.77 -4.38
N ARG A 285 -19.99 14.69 -4.37
CA ARG A 285 -20.95 14.83 -5.48
C ARG A 285 -20.27 15.12 -6.81
N PHE A 286 -19.24 15.97 -6.79
CA PHE A 286 -18.46 16.31 -7.97
C PHE A 286 -17.62 15.11 -8.45
N LEU A 287 -16.93 14.44 -7.53
CA LEU A 287 -16.11 13.27 -7.86
C LEU A 287 -16.95 12.10 -8.37
N ASN A 288 -18.12 11.85 -7.77
CA ASN A 288 -19.00 10.78 -8.24
C ASN A 288 -19.38 10.99 -9.71
N LYS A 289 -19.72 12.23 -10.13
CA LYS A 289 -19.99 12.54 -11.53
C LYS A 289 -18.78 12.29 -12.44
N LEU A 290 -17.56 12.58 -11.96
CA LEU A 290 -16.32 12.25 -12.70
C LEU A 290 -16.12 10.74 -12.78
N ALA A 291 -16.34 10.03 -11.69
CA ALA A 291 -16.21 8.58 -11.59
C ALA A 291 -17.22 7.84 -12.51
N GLU A 292 -18.44 8.35 -12.62
CA GLU A 292 -19.44 7.87 -13.59
C GLU A 292 -19.00 8.14 -15.04
N ARG A 293 -18.37 9.29 -15.29
CA ARG A 293 -17.92 9.68 -16.64
C ARG A 293 -16.71 8.89 -17.11
N PHE A 294 -15.86 8.41 -16.17
CA PHE A 294 -14.64 7.64 -16.41
C PHE A 294 -14.65 6.35 -15.56
N PRO A 295 -15.51 5.37 -15.88
CA PRO A 295 -15.72 4.20 -15.02
C PRO A 295 -14.50 3.28 -14.90
N ASP A 296 -13.58 3.33 -15.86
CA ASP A 296 -12.33 2.55 -15.87
C ASP A 296 -11.19 3.22 -15.10
N LYS A 297 -11.44 4.40 -14.52
CA LYS A 297 -10.44 5.18 -13.77
C LYS A 297 -10.82 5.26 -12.30
N GLU A 298 -9.81 5.34 -11.44
CA GLU A 298 -9.95 5.60 -10.02
C GLU A 298 -9.65 7.08 -9.72
N PHE A 299 -10.45 7.66 -8.85
CA PHE A 299 -10.28 9.02 -8.38
C PHE A 299 -9.90 9.02 -6.90
N SER A 300 -8.98 9.89 -6.50
CA SER A 300 -8.68 10.15 -5.09
C SER A 300 -8.99 11.61 -4.76
N THR A 301 -9.38 11.89 -3.53
CA THR A 301 -9.55 13.24 -3.02
C THR A 301 -9.15 13.34 -1.56
N LEU A 302 -8.93 14.56 -1.07
CA LEU A 302 -8.52 14.79 0.31
C LEU A 302 -9.74 15.00 1.22
N ALA A 303 -9.82 14.27 2.33
CA ALA A 303 -10.61 14.62 3.50
C ALA A 303 -9.68 15.37 4.47
N TYR A 304 -9.56 16.67 4.29
CA TYR A 304 -8.52 17.51 4.87
C TYR A 304 -9.06 18.89 5.24
N LEU A 305 -8.70 19.37 6.42
CA LEU A 305 -9.15 20.67 6.94
C LEU A 305 -10.69 20.80 6.84
N TYR A 306 -11.20 21.74 6.04
CA TYR A 306 -12.64 22.04 5.92
C TYR A 306 -13.48 20.84 5.39
N SER A 307 -12.87 19.89 4.69
CA SER A 307 -13.55 18.71 4.14
C SER A 307 -13.28 17.42 4.93
N MET A 308 -12.66 17.48 6.11
CA MET A 308 -12.27 16.30 6.90
C MET A 308 -13.48 15.44 7.29
N GLN A 309 -14.60 16.06 7.71
CA GLN A 309 -15.78 15.31 8.14
C GLN A 309 -16.55 14.74 6.94
N PRO A 310 -17.07 13.50 7.02
CA PRO A 310 -17.83 12.89 5.95
C PRO A 310 -19.19 13.59 5.75
N PRO A 311 -19.76 13.54 4.53
CA PRO A 311 -21.09 14.04 4.25
C PRO A 311 -22.17 13.14 4.86
N LYS A 312 -23.37 13.70 5.07
CA LYS A 312 -24.51 12.99 5.67
C LYS A 312 -25.24 12.07 4.70
N HIS A 313 -25.38 12.49 3.44
CA HIS A 313 -26.29 11.87 2.49
C HIS A 313 -25.59 11.22 1.31
N VAL A 314 -24.63 11.91 0.67
CA VAL A 314 -23.89 11.35 -0.46
C VAL A 314 -22.83 10.36 0.00
N LYS A 315 -22.66 9.27 -0.75
CA LYS A 315 -21.59 8.29 -0.54
C LYS A 315 -20.63 8.29 -1.73
N PRO A 316 -19.33 8.09 -1.49
CA PRO A 316 -18.38 7.86 -2.59
C PRO A 316 -18.75 6.62 -3.41
N LEU A 317 -18.56 6.66 -4.71
CA LEU A 317 -18.62 5.48 -5.56
C LEU A 317 -17.41 4.57 -5.33
N SER A 318 -17.48 3.32 -5.77
CA SER A 318 -16.46 2.31 -5.54
C SER A 318 -15.08 2.64 -6.17
N ASN A 319 -15.05 3.53 -7.15
CA ASN A 319 -13.82 4.03 -7.77
C ASN A 319 -13.42 5.43 -7.27
N VAL A 320 -13.95 5.87 -6.11
CA VAL A 320 -13.57 7.11 -5.43
C VAL A 320 -12.90 6.78 -4.10
N ASN A 321 -11.66 7.23 -3.94
CA ASN A 321 -10.80 6.98 -2.78
C ASN A 321 -10.69 8.25 -1.92
N ILE A 322 -10.80 8.12 -0.61
CA ILE A 322 -10.79 9.22 0.34
C ILE A 322 -9.47 9.23 1.09
N MET A 323 -8.65 10.25 0.92
CA MET A 323 -7.40 10.43 1.65
C MET A 323 -7.64 11.31 2.89
N LEU A 324 -7.70 10.68 4.05
CA LEU A 324 -7.92 11.35 5.33
C LEU A 324 -6.58 11.70 5.97
N CYS A 325 -6.42 12.97 6.37
CA CYS A 325 -5.18 13.52 6.92
C CYS A 325 -5.34 13.83 8.41
N ASP A 326 -4.34 13.51 9.23
CA ASP A 326 -4.33 13.74 10.68
C ASP A 326 -3.38 14.86 11.14
N ILE A 327 -3.13 15.84 10.27
CA ILE A 327 -2.14 16.91 10.47
C ILE A 327 -2.25 17.62 11.83
N ASP A 328 -3.48 17.86 12.32
CA ASP A 328 -3.73 18.60 13.55
C ASP A 328 -3.67 17.71 14.81
N CYS A 329 -3.41 16.41 14.66
CA CYS A 329 -3.38 15.48 15.78
C CYS A 329 -2.03 15.50 16.50
N LYS A 330 -2.06 15.36 17.83
CA LYS A 330 -0.86 15.05 18.62
C LYS A 330 -0.43 13.61 18.36
N ARG A 331 0.86 13.41 18.22
CA ARG A 331 1.46 12.12 17.78
C ARG A 331 2.36 11.46 18.84
N GLU A 332 2.44 12.03 20.02
CA GLU A 332 3.14 11.44 21.18
C GLU A 332 2.24 10.46 21.96
N VAL A 333 0.95 10.40 21.65
CA VAL A 333 -0.02 9.47 22.22
C VAL A 333 -0.92 8.91 21.12
N PRO A 334 -1.51 7.71 21.31
CA PRO A 334 -2.42 7.15 20.32
C PRO A 334 -3.56 8.10 19.96
N LEU A 335 -4.00 8.10 18.71
CA LEU A 335 -5.08 8.96 18.22
C LEU A 335 -6.38 8.82 19.02
N THR A 336 -6.65 7.62 19.56
CA THR A 336 -7.82 7.35 20.41
C THR A 336 -7.71 7.90 21.82
N ASP A 337 -6.51 8.17 22.30
CA ASP A 337 -6.23 8.42 23.72
C ASP A 337 -6.05 9.90 24.02
N ASN A 338 -6.26 10.78 23.03
CA ASN A 338 -6.07 12.23 23.19
C ASN A 338 -7.21 13.07 22.60
N ALA A 339 -7.34 14.30 23.10
CA ALA A 339 -8.40 15.20 22.68
C ALA A 339 -8.25 15.66 21.21
N SER A 340 -7.01 15.85 20.73
CA SER A 340 -6.74 16.30 19.36
C SER A 340 -7.06 15.22 18.32
N GLY A 341 -6.96 13.94 18.67
CA GLY A 341 -7.32 12.82 17.79
C GLY A 341 -8.82 12.58 17.64
N ARG A 342 -9.65 13.13 18.52
CA ARG A 342 -11.10 12.84 18.53
C ARG A 342 -11.82 13.17 17.22
N ASP A 343 -11.53 14.32 16.65
CA ASP A 343 -12.19 14.76 15.41
C ASP A 343 -11.73 13.92 14.22
N PHE A 344 -10.45 13.55 14.19
CA PHE A 344 -9.91 12.62 13.20
C PHE A 344 -10.54 11.23 13.34
N VAL A 345 -10.56 10.66 14.55
CA VAL A 345 -11.15 9.33 14.79
C VAL A 345 -12.63 9.34 14.44
N LYS A 346 -13.37 10.39 14.78
CA LYS A 346 -14.77 10.57 14.39
C LYS A 346 -14.94 10.62 12.86
N ALA A 347 -14.05 11.35 12.17
CA ALA A 347 -14.04 11.41 10.71
C ALA A 347 -13.73 10.04 10.10
N LEU A 348 -12.70 9.35 10.60
CA LEU A 348 -12.31 8.01 10.14
C LEU A 348 -13.47 7.00 10.29
N GLU A 349 -14.09 6.95 11.48
CA GLU A 349 -15.27 6.10 11.74
C GLU A 349 -16.49 6.49 10.90
N GLY A 350 -16.62 7.77 10.58
CA GLY A 350 -17.68 8.26 9.72
C GLY A 350 -17.47 7.87 8.25
N TRP A 351 -16.27 8.08 7.73
CA TRP A 351 -15.91 7.67 6.37
C TRP A 351 -15.97 6.16 6.18
N SER A 352 -15.52 5.37 7.16
CA SER A 352 -15.55 3.90 7.07
C SER A 352 -16.96 3.29 7.01
N LYS A 353 -18.01 4.07 7.37
CA LYS A 353 -19.41 3.66 7.20
C LYS A 353 -19.94 3.86 5.78
N ILE A 354 -19.28 4.66 4.97
CA ILE A 354 -19.77 5.06 3.65
C ILE A 354 -18.78 4.80 2.51
N SER A 355 -17.54 4.36 2.82
CA SER A 355 -16.52 4.01 1.84
C SER A 355 -15.62 2.89 2.36
N ASP A 356 -15.25 1.96 1.48
CA ASP A 356 -14.25 0.92 1.72
C ASP A 356 -12.88 1.30 1.13
N ASN A 357 -12.75 2.49 0.54
CA ASN A 357 -11.55 2.99 -0.12
C ASN A 357 -11.02 4.22 0.62
N ILE A 358 -10.35 3.99 1.76
CA ILE A 358 -9.78 5.05 2.59
C ILE A 358 -8.27 4.96 2.56
N PHE A 359 -7.63 6.09 2.23
CA PHE A 359 -6.23 6.38 2.48
C PHE A 359 -6.09 7.08 3.83
N VAL A 360 -5.01 6.84 4.55
CA VAL A 360 -4.60 7.69 5.66
C VAL A 360 -3.25 8.30 5.35
N TRP A 361 -3.18 9.62 5.46
CA TRP A 361 -1.95 10.36 5.50
C TRP A 361 -1.61 10.66 6.95
N ASP A 362 -0.73 9.84 7.52
CA ASP A 362 -0.20 10.03 8.87
C ASP A 362 1.10 10.84 8.83
N TYR A 363 1.32 11.66 9.84
CA TYR A 363 2.48 12.53 9.91
C TYR A 363 3.46 12.04 10.97
N GLY A 364 4.66 11.72 10.56
CA GLY A 364 5.77 11.28 11.44
C GLY A 364 6.84 12.36 11.65
N ILE A 365 6.50 13.65 11.52
CA ILE A 365 7.45 14.75 11.53
C ILE A 365 6.89 15.94 12.29
N ASN A 366 7.78 16.72 12.90
CA ASN A 366 7.46 18.05 13.46
C ASN A 366 7.80 19.12 12.42
N PHE A 367 6.80 19.81 11.88
CA PHE A 367 7.00 20.85 10.87
C PHE A 367 7.68 22.11 11.42
N ASP A 368 7.59 22.38 12.71
CA ASP A 368 8.28 23.51 13.34
C ASP A 368 9.78 23.25 13.52
N ASN A 369 10.18 21.97 13.56
CA ASN A 369 11.57 21.55 13.64
C ASN A 369 11.74 20.15 13.05
N ILE A 370 11.94 20.08 11.74
CA ILE A 370 12.02 18.84 10.96
C ILE A 370 13.25 17.97 11.27
N VAL A 371 14.26 18.51 11.93
CA VAL A 371 15.48 17.76 12.29
C VAL A 371 15.42 17.25 13.74
N SER A 372 14.40 17.60 14.53
CA SER A 372 14.25 17.07 15.87
C SER A 372 13.73 15.61 15.84
N PRO A 373 14.15 14.78 16.80
CA PRO A 373 13.56 13.45 16.93
C PRO A 373 12.05 13.52 17.12
N PHE A 374 11.33 12.63 16.41
CA PHE A 374 9.88 12.55 16.53
C PHE A 374 9.49 11.29 17.31
N PRO A 375 9.06 11.39 18.57
CA PRO A 375 8.93 10.26 19.50
C PRO A 375 7.57 9.55 19.33
N ASN A 376 7.29 8.95 18.18
CA ASN A 376 6.01 8.30 17.89
C ASN A 376 6.08 6.77 17.70
N PHE A 377 7.25 6.13 17.81
CA PHE A 377 7.38 4.69 17.53
C PHE A 377 6.48 3.82 18.41
N HIS A 378 6.28 4.20 19.66
CA HIS A 378 5.47 3.45 20.62
C HIS A 378 3.96 3.48 20.33
N ILE A 379 3.49 4.40 19.48
CA ILE A 379 2.07 4.52 19.12
C ILE A 379 1.75 3.94 17.73
N LEU A 380 2.74 3.76 16.86
CA LEU A 380 2.52 3.36 15.46
C LEU A 380 1.66 2.10 15.34
N GLN A 381 1.97 1.07 16.13
CA GLN A 381 1.19 -0.17 16.07
C GLN A 381 -0.29 0.05 16.41
N LYS A 382 -0.60 0.86 17.43
CA LYS A 382 -1.99 1.15 17.83
C LYS A 382 -2.73 1.94 16.76
N ASN A 383 -2.08 2.93 16.16
CA ASN A 383 -2.67 3.72 15.09
C ASN A 383 -2.92 2.88 13.83
N ILE A 384 -1.96 2.05 13.42
CA ILE A 384 -2.12 1.11 12.29
C ILE A 384 -3.26 0.11 12.55
N GLN A 385 -3.41 -0.39 13.78
CA GLN A 385 -4.54 -1.26 14.15
C GLN A 385 -5.88 -0.52 14.08
N LEU A 386 -5.92 0.77 14.49
CA LEU A 386 -7.10 1.62 14.34
C LEU A 386 -7.46 1.79 12.85
N PHE A 387 -6.48 2.08 12.00
CA PHE A 387 -6.68 2.22 10.55
C PHE A 387 -7.23 0.93 9.94
N LYS A 388 -6.59 -0.20 10.24
CA LYS A 388 -7.06 -1.52 9.77
C LYS A 388 -8.50 -1.83 10.23
N LYS A 389 -8.85 -1.50 11.47
CA LYS A 389 -10.21 -1.71 12.02
C LYS A 389 -11.26 -0.88 11.27
N ASN A 390 -10.88 0.26 10.73
CA ASN A 390 -11.75 1.19 10.01
C ASN A 390 -11.64 1.07 8.48
N HIS A 391 -11.29 -0.11 7.98
CA HIS A 391 -11.26 -0.41 6.53
C HIS A 391 -10.33 0.50 5.71
N VAL A 392 -9.29 1.05 6.34
CA VAL A 392 -8.24 1.75 5.61
C VAL A 392 -7.51 0.73 4.75
N THR A 393 -7.35 1.05 3.46
CA THR A 393 -6.72 0.18 2.45
C THR A 393 -5.38 0.73 1.96
N MET A 394 -5.08 1.99 2.31
CA MET A 394 -3.88 2.68 1.81
C MET A 394 -3.32 3.65 2.84
#